data_9390451e8bef9f8c23f779923a977be1
#
_entry.id   9390451e8bef9f8c23f779923a977be1
#
_cell.length_a   1.000
_cell.length_b   1.000
_cell.length_c   1.000
_cell.angle_alpha   90.00
_cell.angle_beta   90.00
_cell.angle_gamma   90.00
#
_symmetry.space_group_name_H-M   'P 1'
#
loop_
_entity.id
_entity.type
_entity.pdbx_description
1 polymer ?
#
loop_
_entity_poly.entity_id
_entity_poly.type
_entity_poly.pdbx_seq_one_letter_code
_entity_poly.pdbx_strand_id
1 'polypeptide(L)'
;MKLTYVALTAGALLSTSVMAQNTQEIIQRDVNQEKRIEQGLKSGELTTKEASKLERDESRVDKMESKALSDGKLNNAEKRRIEQEQNKVSKEIYREKHDAQTGNPDSASSKRMQADVQRNINQQERIEQGVQSGQLTNREAGNLERGQARVDRKEAKAGANGHISAGEQHAIQNAENNQSKKIHREKHNARKD
;
A
#
# COMPACT_ATOMS: atom_id res chain seq x y z
N MET A 1 19.47 -20.73 -53.28
CA MET A 1 18.44 -20.05 -52.41
C MET A 1 18.52 -20.63 -51.01
N LYS A 2 19.07 -19.88 -50.07
CA LYS A 2 19.12 -20.29 -48.65
C LYS A 2 18.03 -19.50 -47.92
N LEU A 3 16.98 -20.19 -47.47
CA LEU A 3 15.97 -19.61 -46.57
C LEU A 3 16.56 -19.51 -45.16
N THR A 4 16.78 -18.30 -44.70
CA THR A 4 17.09 -17.99 -43.29
C THR A 4 15.76 -17.91 -42.49
N TYR A 5 15.56 -18.84 -41.57
CA TYR A 5 14.47 -18.78 -40.60
C TYR A 5 14.80 -17.71 -39.54
N VAL A 6 14.02 -16.65 -39.50
CA VAL A 6 13.99 -15.70 -38.39
C VAL A 6 13.03 -16.25 -37.37
N ALA A 7 13.57 -16.82 -36.28
CA ALA A 7 12.77 -17.23 -35.12
C ALA A 7 12.36 -15.98 -34.35
N LEU A 8 11.05 -15.68 -34.35
CA LEU A 8 10.47 -14.58 -33.61
C LEU A 8 10.47 -14.91 -32.09
N THR A 9 11.28 -14.24 -31.31
CA THR A 9 11.24 -14.29 -29.83
C THR A 9 10.17 -13.36 -29.29
N ALA A 10 8.88 -13.70 -29.51
CA ALA A 10 7.73 -12.93 -29.02
C ALA A 10 7.25 -13.34 -27.61
N GLY A 11 7.90 -14.33 -26.98
CA GLY A 11 7.39 -14.93 -25.73
C GLY A 11 7.77 -14.20 -24.43
N ALA A 12 8.81 -13.37 -24.45
CA ALA A 12 9.32 -12.74 -23.21
C ALA A 12 8.59 -11.44 -22.83
N LEU A 13 8.05 -10.71 -23.81
CA LEU A 13 7.38 -9.42 -23.57
C LEU A 13 5.96 -9.57 -22.99
N LEU A 14 5.28 -10.70 -23.24
CA LEU A 14 3.93 -10.94 -22.73
C LEU A 14 3.93 -11.35 -21.24
N SER A 15 4.98 -11.99 -20.74
CA SER A 15 5.05 -12.43 -19.35
C SER A 15 5.36 -11.30 -18.39
N THR A 16 6.15 -10.31 -18.79
CA THR A 16 6.47 -9.13 -17.95
C THR A 16 5.26 -8.20 -17.80
N SER A 17 4.46 -8.03 -18.85
CA SER A 17 3.24 -7.21 -18.78
C SER A 17 2.18 -7.80 -17.85
N VAL A 18 1.96 -9.12 -17.86
CA VAL A 18 1.00 -9.79 -16.97
C VAL A 18 1.45 -9.72 -15.51
N MET A 19 2.74 -9.85 -15.24
CA MET A 19 3.26 -9.75 -13.87
C MET A 19 3.18 -8.33 -13.31
N ALA A 20 3.48 -7.31 -14.10
CA ALA A 20 3.30 -5.91 -13.72
C ALA A 20 1.82 -5.59 -13.47
N GLN A 21 0.91 -6.09 -14.31
CA GLN A 21 -0.53 -5.93 -14.13
C GLN A 21 -1.01 -6.57 -12.82
N ASN A 22 -0.57 -7.78 -12.50
CA ASN A 22 -0.94 -8.44 -11.24
C ASN A 22 -0.44 -7.68 -10.01
N THR A 23 0.78 -7.14 -10.05
CA THR A 23 1.35 -6.32 -8.97
C THR A 23 0.59 -5.00 -8.85
N GLN A 24 0.26 -4.35 -9.96
CA GLN A 24 -0.56 -3.14 -9.96
C GLN A 24 -1.94 -3.39 -9.34
N GLU A 25 -2.60 -4.49 -9.66
CA GLU A 25 -3.94 -4.83 -9.14
C GLU A 25 -3.96 -4.96 -7.62
N ILE A 26 -2.95 -5.58 -7.01
CA ILE A 26 -2.89 -5.71 -5.54
C ILE A 26 -2.66 -4.33 -4.89
N ILE A 27 -1.71 -3.53 -5.38
CA ILE A 27 -1.44 -2.19 -4.85
C ILE A 27 -2.65 -1.25 -5.03
N GLN A 28 -3.35 -1.33 -6.16
CA GLN A 28 -4.58 -0.54 -6.37
C GLN A 28 -5.68 -0.87 -5.35
N ARG A 29 -5.73 -2.13 -4.87
CA ARG A 29 -6.68 -2.51 -3.82
C ARG A 29 -6.33 -1.88 -2.48
N ASP A 30 -5.05 -1.77 -2.13
CA ASP A 30 -4.61 -1.10 -0.92
C ASP A 30 -4.95 0.39 -0.98
N VAL A 31 -4.69 1.06 -2.11
CA VAL A 31 -5.15 2.44 -2.35
C VAL A 31 -6.66 2.59 -2.10
N ASN A 32 -7.46 1.63 -2.57
CA ASN A 32 -8.92 1.67 -2.38
C ASN A 32 -9.33 1.41 -0.93
N GLN A 33 -8.60 0.58 -0.19
CA GLN A 33 -8.84 0.31 1.23
C GLN A 33 -8.48 1.53 2.07
N GLU A 34 -7.33 2.13 1.85
CA GLU A 34 -6.90 3.37 2.48
C GLU A 34 -7.90 4.53 2.25
N LYS A 35 -8.39 4.70 1.01
CA LYS A 35 -9.43 5.70 0.71
C LYS A 35 -10.72 5.47 1.52
N ARG A 36 -11.07 4.23 1.78
CA ARG A 36 -12.25 3.90 2.61
C ARG A 36 -12.01 4.17 4.10
N ILE A 37 -10.79 3.94 4.59
CA ILE A 37 -10.38 4.30 5.96
C ILE A 37 -10.41 5.82 6.12
N GLU A 38 -9.81 6.56 5.19
CA GLU A 38 -9.82 8.02 5.21
C GLU A 38 -11.25 8.59 5.19
N GLN A 39 -12.10 8.06 4.31
CA GLN A 39 -13.51 8.44 4.24
C GLN A 39 -14.23 8.19 5.59
N GLY A 40 -14.00 7.02 6.20
CA GLY A 40 -14.59 6.70 7.50
C GLY A 40 -14.15 7.65 8.62
N LEU A 41 -12.88 8.05 8.63
CA LEU A 41 -12.37 9.08 9.56
C LEU A 41 -13.01 10.45 9.32
N LYS A 42 -13.17 10.85 8.05
CA LYS A 42 -13.77 12.15 7.67
C LYS A 42 -15.27 12.22 7.94
N SER A 43 -15.98 11.11 7.77
CA SER A 43 -17.41 11.03 8.05
C SER A 43 -17.75 10.82 9.54
N GLY A 44 -16.75 10.41 10.34
CA GLY A 44 -16.95 10.01 11.73
C GLY A 44 -17.49 8.57 11.88
N GLU A 45 -17.57 7.80 10.81
CA GLU A 45 -17.88 6.35 10.85
C GLU A 45 -16.74 5.54 11.48
N LEU A 46 -15.52 6.07 11.50
CA LEU A 46 -14.37 5.48 12.17
C LEU A 46 -13.84 6.39 13.28
N THR A 47 -13.58 5.79 14.42
CA THR A 47 -12.77 6.41 15.48
C THR A 47 -11.28 6.34 15.11
N THR A 48 -10.43 7.19 15.70
CA THR A 48 -8.97 7.11 15.57
C THR A 48 -8.43 5.73 15.98
N LYS A 49 -9.05 5.08 16.98
CA LYS A 49 -8.65 3.76 17.46
C LYS A 49 -8.95 2.65 16.45
N GLU A 50 -10.12 2.68 15.82
CA GLU A 50 -10.48 1.73 14.77
C GLU A 50 -9.64 1.91 13.53
N ALA A 51 -9.43 3.15 13.08
CA ALA A 51 -8.50 3.42 11.98
C ALA A 51 -7.11 2.87 12.28
N SER A 52 -6.58 3.08 13.49
CA SER A 52 -5.27 2.53 13.87
C SER A 52 -5.22 0.99 13.86
N LYS A 53 -6.35 0.32 14.10
CA LYS A 53 -6.46 -1.13 13.97
C LYS A 53 -6.42 -1.55 12.50
N LEU A 54 -7.11 -0.81 11.64
CA LEU A 54 -7.11 -1.05 10.20
C LEU A 54 -5.71 -0.83 9.60
N GLU A 55 -4.99 0.24 10.00
CA GLU A 55 -3.59 0.46 9.60
C GLU A 55 -2.66 -0.71 10.02
N ARG A 56 -2.94 -1.35 11.15
CA ARG A 56 -2.22 -2.57 11.53
C ARG A 56 -2.49 -3.72 10.58
N ASP A 57 -3.70 -3.82 10.08
CA ASP A 57 -4.12 -4.85 9.17
C ASP A 57 -3.55 -4.60 7.77
N GLU A 58 -3.54 -3.35 7.29
CA GLU A 58 -2.82 -2.94 6.07
C GLU A 58 -1.31 -3.22 6.19
N SER A 59 -0.67 -2.88 7.31
CA SER A 59 0.73 -3.25 7.55
C SER A 59 1.04 -4.75 7.39
N ARG A 60 0.04 -5.64 7.57
CA ARG A 60 0.21 -7.08 7.33
C ARG A 60 0.12 -7.42 5.85
N VAL A 61 -0.79 -6.78 5.12
CA VAL A 61 -0.91 -6.91 3.66
C VAL A 61 0.39 -6.47 3.01
N ASP A 62 0.86 -5.28 3.27
CA ASP A 62 2.12 -4.72 2.73
C ASP A 62 3.34 -5.63 2.98
N LYS A 63 3.40 -6.26 4.16
CA LYS A 63 4.46 -7.24 4.44
C LYS A 63 4.35 -8.48 3.61
N MET A 64 3.12 -8.96 3.35
CA MET A 64 2.90 -10.11 2.49
C MET A 64 3.31 -9.78 1.06
N GLU A 65 2.97 -8.61 0.57
CA GLU A 65 3.35 -8.09 -0.73
C GLU A 65 4.87 -7.94 -0.86
N SER A 66 5.48 -7.28 0.13
CA SER A 66 6.95 -7.16 0.18
C SER A 66 7.67 -8.51 0.13
N LYS A 67 7.10 -9.54 0.78
CA LYS A 67 7.67 -10.88 0.75
C LYS A 67 7.46 -11.56 -0.61
N ALA A 68 6.24 -11.47 -1.15
CA ALA A 68 5.89 -12.06 -2.43
C ALA A 68 6.71 -11.46 -3.58
N LEU A 69 6.91 -10.16 -3.58
CA LEU A 69 7.65 -9.44 -4.62
C LEU A 69 9.18 -9.48 -4.45
N SER A 70 9.71 -10.14 -3.40
CA SER A 70 11.15 -10.08 -3.05
C SER A 70 12.07 -10.72 -4.09
N ASP A 71 11.60 -11.72 -4.83
CA ASP A 71 12.32 -12.36 -5.94
C ASP A 71 12.10 -11.67 -7.29
N GLY A 72 11.23 -10.66 -7.35
CA GLY A 72 10.86 -9.93 -8.55
C GLY A 72 9.69 -10.54 -9.33
N LYS A 73 9.06 -11.59 -8.79
CA LYS A 73 7.93 -12.29 -9.43
C LYS A 73 6.76 -12.39 -8.45
N LEU A 74 5.55 -12.26 -8.98
CA LEU A 74 4.32 -12.51 -8.23
C LEU A 74 3.63 -13.74 -8.81
N ASN A 75 3.77 -14.88 -8.14
CA ASN A 75 3.10 -16.08 -8.61
C ASN A 75 1.61 -16.12 -8.19
N ASN A 76 0.82 -16.95 -8.87
CA ASN A 76 -0.62 -17.03 -8.64
C ASN A 76 -0.99 -17.47 -7.21
N ALA A 77 -0.15 -18.24 -6.53
CA ALA A 77 -0.41 -18.65 -5.16
C ALA A 77 -0.18 -17.50 -4.17
N GLU A 78 0.85 -16.71 -4.39
CA GLU A 78 1.14 -15.48 -3.62
C GLU A 78 0.05 -14.44 -3.83
N LYS A 79 -0.32 -14.15 -5.10
CA LYS A 79 -1.41 -13.24 -5.43
C LYS A 79 -2.68 -13.63 -4.68
N ARG A 80 -3.12 -14.89 -4.77
CA ARG A 80 -4.31 -15.36 -4.05
C ARG A 80 -4.24 -15.19 -2.53
N ARG A 81 -3.06 -15.39 -1.92
CA ARG A 81 -2.89 -15.19 -0.47
C ARG A 81 -3.03 -13.71 -0.07
N ILE A 82 -2.44 -12.83 -0.85
CA ILE A 82 -2.56 -11.38 -0.66
C ILE A 82 -4.03 -10.98 -0.81
N GLU A 83 -4.69 -11.36 -1.90
CA GLU A 83 -6.11 -11.08 -2.13
C GLU A 83 -7.03 -11.60 -1.02
N GLN A 84 -6.72 -12.76 -0.45
CA GLN A 84 -7.47 -13.29 0.71
C GLN A 84 -7.30 -12.41 1.95
N GLU A 85 -6.10 -11.89 2.20
CA GLU A 85 -5.87 -10.98 3.33
C GLU A 85 -6.53 -9.63 3.09
N GLN A 86 -6.38 -9.05 1.90
CA GLN A 86 -7.08 -7.82 1.48
C GLN A 86 -8.61 -7.97 1.59
N ASN A 87 -9.16 -9.14 1.26
CA ASN A 87 -10.59 -9.40 1.45
C ASN A 87 -11.00 -9.39 2.94
N LYS A 88 -10.15 -9.85 3.85
CA LYS A 88 -10.40 -9.76 5.29
C LYS A 88 -10.37 -8.31 5.76
N VAL A 89 -9.35 -7.55 5.36
CA VAL A 89 -9.24 -6.12 5.68
C VAL A 89 -10.45 -5.36 5.15
N SER A 90 -10.85 -5.62 3.90
CA SER A 90 -12.04 -4.98 3.31
C SER A 90 -13.33 -5.24 4.10
N LYS A 91 -13.51 -6.47 4.64
CA LYS A 91 -14.64 -6.82 5.53
C LYS A 91 -14.53 -6.13 6.87
N GLU A 92 -13.32 -6.01 7.41
CA GLU A 92 -13.07 -5.32 8.67
C GLU A 92 -13.37 -3.84 8.54
N ILE A 93 -12.90 -3.15 7.48
CA ILE A 93 -13.25 -1.77 7.17
C ILE A 93 -14.77 -1.59 7.10
N TYR A 94 -15.47 -2.50 6.43
CA TYR A 94 -16.92 -2.44 6.36
C TYR A 94 -17.57 -2.56 7.74
N ARG A 95 -17.11 -3.51 8.55
CA ARG A 95 -17.66 -3.76 9.89
C ARG A 95 -17.45 -2.57 10.83
N GLU A 96 -16.22 -2.07 10.91
CA GLU A 96 -15.88 -0.92 11.77
C GLU A 96 -16.64 0.35 11.34
N LYS A 97 -16.86 0.55 10.03
CA LYS A 97 -17.66 1.69 9.52
C LYS A 97 -19.16 1.59 9.78
N HIS A 98 -19.69 0.41 10.13
CA HIS A 98 -21.13 0.17 10.28
C HIS A 98 -21.48 -0.35 11.67
N ASP A 99 -20.57 -0.25 12.62
CA ASP A 99 -20.89 -0.54 14.03
C ASP A 99 -21.53 0.69 14.74
N ALA A 100 -21.80 0.55 16.04
CA ALA A 100 -22.43 1.62 16.81
C ALA A 100 -21.45 2.70 17.30
N GLN A 101 -20.15 2.54 17.06
CA GLN A 101 -19.12 3.51 17.48
C GLN A 101 -19.07 4.67 16.48
N THR A 102 -18.88 5.87 16.96
CA THR A 102 -18.72 7.06 16.14
C THR A 102 -17.48 7.85 16.57
N GLY A 103 -16.70 8.26 15.58
CA GLY A 103 -15.55 9.13 15.76
C GLY A 103 -15.94 10.61 15.77
N ASN A 104 -15.05 11.43 16.30
CA ASN A 104 -15.13 12.88 16.09
C ASN A 104 -14.14 13.29 15.01
N PRO A 105 -14.58 13.56 13.76
CA PRO A 105 -13.70 13.90 12.64
C PRO A 105 -12.90 15.19 12.89
N ASP A 106 -13.39 16.08 13.74
CA ASP A 106 -12.77 17.37 14.05
C ASP A 106 -11.79 17.32 15.23
N SER A 107 -11.71 16.21 15.93
CA SER A 107 -10.71 16.05 16.98
C SER A 107 -9.27 16.15 16.45
N ALA A 108 -8.35 16.65 17.28
CA ALA A 108 -6.95 16.76 16.87
C ALA A 108 -6.34 15.41 16.48
N SER A 109 -6.73 14.32 17.15
CA SER A 109 -6.25 12.97 16.87
C SER A 109 -6.81 12.44 15.53
N SER A 110 -8.11 12.65 15.27
CA SER A 110 -8.71 12.26 14.01
C SER A 110 -8.09 13.04 12.82
N LYS A 111 -7.90 14.35 12.96
CA LYS A 111 -7.24 15.17 11.92
C LYS A 111 -5.81 14.73 11.63
N ARG A 112 -5.06 14.31 12.65
CA ARG A 112 -3.72 13.74 12.46
C ARG A 112 -3.79 12.43 11.69
N MET A 113 -4.62 11.49 12.13
CA MET A 113 -4.80 10.21 11.42
C MET A 113 -5.29 10.41 9.97
N GLN A 114 -6.24 11.31 9.73
CA GLN A 114 -6.69 11.65 8.36
C GLN A 114 -5.52 12.12 7.49
N ALA A 115 -4.64 12.97 8.04
CA ALA A 115 -3.48 13.47 7.30
C ALA A 115 -2.47 12.37 6.99
N ASP A 116 -2.25 11.44 7.92
CA ASP A 116 -1.33 10.31 7.74
C ASP A 116 -1.88 9.33 6.69
N VAL A 117 -3.13 8.89 6.82
CA VAL A 117 -3.81 8.02 5.83
C VAL A 117 -3.84 8.66 4.44
N GLN A 118 -4.10 9.95 4.33
CA GLN A 118 -4.02 10.66 3.03
C GLN A 118 -2.61 10.59 2.41
N ARG A 119 -1.57 10.63 3.24
CA ARG A 119 -0.19 10.49 2.75
C ARG A 119 0.12 9.05 2.32
N ASN A 120 -0.42 8.05 3.03
CA ASN A 120 -0.32 6.65 2.61
C ASN A 120 -0.96 6.46 1.24
N ILE A 121 -2.19 6.95 1.03
CA ILE A 121 -2.86 6.95 -0.28
C ILE A 121 -1.95 7.54 -1.37
N ASN A 122 -1.42 8.74 -1.14
CA ASN A 122 -0.56 9.42 -2.12
C ASN A 122 0.74 8.64 -2.39
N GLN A 123 1.27 7.94 -1.42
CA GLN A 123 2.48 7.12 -1.55
C GLN A 123 2.18 5.84 -2.31
N GLN A 124 1.10 5.14 -1.97
CA GLN A 124 0.66 3.94 -2.67
C GLN A 124 0.30 4.22 -4.14
N GLU A 125 -0.41 5.32 -4.42
CA GLU A 125 -0.69 5.74 -5.81
C GLU A 125 0.61 5.98 -6.61
N ARG A 126 1.64 6.52 -5.98
CA ARG A 126 2.94 6.72 -6.64
C ARG A 126 3.67 5.40 -6.89
N ILE A 127 3.54 4.42 -6.00
CA ILE A 127 4.11 3.08 -6.20
C ILE A 127 3.35 2.39 -7.32
N GLU A 128 2.02 2.39 -7.28
CA GLU A 128 1.16 1.83 -8.33
C GLU A 128 1.50 2.38 -9.72
N GLN A 129 1.55 3.71 -9.84
CA GLN A 129 1.95 4.39 -11.09
C GLN A 129 3.36 4.00 -11.53
N GLY A 130 4.28 3.81 -10.58
CA GLY A 130 5.64 3.37 -10.86
C GLY A 130 5.69 1.97 -11.46
N VAL A 131 4.90 1.03 -10.94
CA VAL A 131 4.74 -0.32 -11.49
C VAL A 131 4.08 -0.27 -12.86
N GLN A 132 2.97 0.46 -12.99
CA GLN A 132 2.22 0.58 -14.23
C GLN A 132 3.06 1.15 -15.38
N SER A 133 3.89 2.15 -15.09
CA SER A 133 4.76 2.81 -16.09
C SER A 133 6.09 2.10 -16.33
N GLY A 134 6.39 1.01 -15.61
CA GLY A 134 7.68 0.33 -15.67
C GLY A 134 8.84 1.13 -15.04
N GLN A 135 8.54 2.18 -14.27
CA GLN A 135 9.53 2.93 -13.49
C GLN A 135 9.99 2.16 -12.25
N LEU A 136 9.17 1.22 -11.78
CA LEU A 136 9.48 0.34 -10.67
C LEU A 136 9.41 -1.11 -11.12
N THR A 137 10.46 -1.86 -10.84
CA THR A 137 10.45 -3.31 -10.91
C THR A 137 9.59 -3.89 -9.77
N ASN A 138 9.11 -5.11 -9.90
CA ASN A 138 8.37 -5.81 -8.83
C ASN A 138 9.19 -5.88 -7.53
N ARG A 139 10.50 -6.09 -7.62
CA ARG A 139 11.39 -6.11 -6.45
C ARG A 139 11.49 -4.75 -5.76
N GLU A 140 11.54 -3.67 -6.52
CA GLU A 140 11.54 -2.31 -5.98
C GLU A 140 10.20 -1.99 -5.34
N ALA A 141 9.09 -2.33 -5.99
CA ALA A 141 7.75 -2.23 -5.41
C ALA A 141 7.69 -2.97 -4.06
N GLY A 142 8.08 -4.25 -4.00
CA GLY A 142 8.12 -5.01 -2.75
C GLY A 142 9.02 -4.41 -1.66
N ASN A 143 10.09 -3.71 -2.04
CA ASN A 143 10.91 -2.96 -1.09
C ASN A 143 10.23 -1.68 -0.59
N LEU A 144 9.36 -1.07 -1.41
CA LEU A 144 8.56 0.09 -1.03
C LEU A 144 7.40 -0.32 -0.13
N GLU A 145 6.72 -1.44 -0.43
CA GLU A 145 5.67 -2.00 0.45
C GLU A 145 6.20 -2.34 1.85
N ARG A 146 7.44 -2.82 1.95
CA ARG A 146 8.09 -2.96 3.26
C ARG A 146 8.25 -1.63 4.00
N GLY A 147 8.37 -0.55 3.26
CA GLY A 147 8.44 0.80 3.81
C GLY A 147 7.08 1.27 4.30
N GLN A 148 6.01 1.06 3.50
CA GLN A 148 4.62 1.35 3.90
C GLN A 148 4.26 0.58 5.17
N ALA A 149 4.47 -0.73 5.21
CA ALA A 149 4.23 -1.55 6.40
C ALA A 149 4.89 -1.02 7.69
N ARG A 150 5.93 -0.22 7.59
CA ARG A 150 6.58 0.42 8.77
C ARG A 150 5.90 1.71 9.16
N VAL A 151 5.38 2.45 8.18
CA VAL A 151 4.60 3.67 8.39
C VAL A 151 3.30 3.29 9.08
N ASP A 152 2.49 2.41 8.49
CA ASP A 152 1.20 1.95 9.01
C ASP A 152 1.33 1.38 10.43
N ARG A 153 2.41 0.62 10.68
CA ARG A 153 2.67 0.12 12.04
C ARG A 153 2.93 1.24 13.04
N LYS A 154 3.54 2.36 12.62
CA LYS A 154 3.74 3.51 13.50
C LYS A 154 2.41 4.20 13.79
N GLU A 155 1.58 4.37 12.78
CA GLU A 155 0.23 4.90 12.88
C GLU A 155 -0.65 4.03 13.77
N ALA A 156 -0.64 2.71 13.51
CA ALA A 156 -1.33 1.73 14.34
C ALA A 156 -0.91 1.78 15.81
N LYS A 157 0.37 1.99 16.08
CA LYS A 157 0.87 2.13 17.46
C LYS A 157 0.46 3.45 18.09
N ALA A 158 0.59 4.54 17.36
CA ALA A 158 0.27 5.88 17.85
C ALA A 158 -1.24 6.02 18.15
N GLY A 159 -2.11 5.56 17.25
CA GLY A 159 -3.55 5.65 17.42
C GLY A 159 -4.20 4.56 18.30
N ALA A 160 -3.43 3.59 18.81
CA ALA A 160 -3.95 2.42 19.54
C ALA A 160 -4.78 2.75 20.78
N ASN A 161 -4.50 3.86 21.45
CA ASN A 161 -5.26 4.36 22.60
C ASN A 161 -6.38 5.34 22.22
N GLY A 162 -6.60 5.58 20.91
CA GLY A 162 -7.56 6.55 20.37
C GLY A 162 -7.04 8.00 20.34
N HIS A 163 -5.80 8.22 20.73
CA HIS A 163 -5.20 9.55 20.79
C HIS A 163 -3.82 9.57 20.14
N ILE A 164 -3.62 10.46 19.18
CA ILE A 164 -2.31 10.72 18.56
C ILE A 164 -1.79 12.04 19.11
N SER A 165 -0.70 11.99 19.86
CA SER A 165 -0.01 13.17 20.38
C SER A 165 0.78 13.89 19.27
N ALA A 166 1.18 15.13 19.50
CA ALA A 166 2.02 15.88 18.57
C ALA A 166 3.40 15.21 18.36
N GLY A 167 3.96 14.57 19.40
CA GLY A 167 5.23 13.86 19.29
C GLY A 167 5.12 12.59 18.43
N GLU A 168 4.03 11.83 18.57
CA GLU A 168 3.75 10.66 17.74
C GLU A 168 3.53 11.07 16.28
N GLN A 169 2.74 12.12 16.05
CA GLN A 169 2.55 12.71 14.73
C GLN A 169 3.88 13.05 14.05
N HIS A 170 4.78 13.73 14.77
CA HIS A 170 6.09 14.08 14.23
C HIS A 170 6.93 12.82 13.88
N ALA A 171 6.83 11.77 14.71
CA ALA A 171 7.52 10.51 14.44
C ALA A 171 6.96 9.77 13.20
N ILE A 172 5.63 9.83 12.98
CA ILE A 172 4.97 9.31 11.77
C ILE A 172 5.44 10.11 10.56
N GLN A 173 5.31 11.44 10.57
CA GLN A 173 5.70 12.31 9.47
C GLN A 173 7.16 12.12 9.04
N ASN A 174 8.07 11.89 9.98
CA ASN A 174 9.47 11.57 9.66
C ASN A 174 9.60 10.23 8.90
N ALA A 175 8.81 9.22 9.28
CA ALA A 175 8.80 7.94 8.58
C ALA A 175 8.23 8.07 7.14
N GLU A 176 7.11 8.76 7.00
CA GLU A 176 6.48 9.06 5.70
C GLU A 176 7.39 9.88 4.79
N ASN A 177 8.09 10.89 5.34
CA ASN A 177 9.06 11.69 4.57
C ASN A 177 10.20 10.82 4.04
N ASN A 178 10.70 9.89 4.86
CA ASN A 178 11.74 8.97 4.44
C ASN A 178 11.22 7.98 3.37
N GLN A 179 10.00 7.51 3.53
CA GLN A 179 9.34 6.64 2.54
C GLN A 179 9.12 7.39 1.22
N SER A 180 8.62 8.62 1.26
CA SER A 180 8.42 9.46 0.07
C SER A 180 9.74 9.71 -0.71
N LYS A 181 10.84 9.97 0.02
CA LYS A 181 12.19 10.09 -0.59
C LYS A 181 12.62 8.78 -1.24
N LYS A 182 12.32 7.64 -0.61
CA LYS A 182 12.65 6.32 -1.14
C LYS A 182 11.86 6.04 -2.42
N ILE A 183 10.54 6.28 -2.43
CA ILE A 183 9.70 6.13 -3.62
C ILE A 183 10.27 6.98 -4.78
N HIS A 184 10.60 8.24 -4.52
CA HIS A 184 11.19 9.11 -5.54
C HIS A 184 12.49 8.53 -6.10
N ARG A 185 13.40 8.08 -5.24
CA ARG A 185 14.70 7.53 -5.65
C ARG A 185 14.53 6.27 -6.50
N GLU A 186 13.69 5.32 -6.08
CA GLU A 186 13.47 4.08 -6.82
C GLU A 186 12.80 4.33 -8.19
N LYS A 187 11.88 5.28 -8.28
CA LYS A 187 11.25 5.66 -9.56
C LYS A 187 12.21 6.35 -10.55
N HIS A 188 13.33 6.92 -10.08
CA HIS A 188 14.27 7.69 -10.90
C HIS A 188 15.66 7.04 -11.00
N ASN A 189 15.80 5.79 -10.55
CA ASN A 189 17.03 5.04 -10.76
C ASN A 189 17.13 4.51 -12.21
N ALA A 190 18.33 4.02 -12.60
CA ALA A 190 18.57 3.52 -13.95
C ALA A 190 18.08 2.08 -14.18
N ARG A 191 17.53 1.42 -13.15
CA ARG A 191 17.05 0.04 -13.23
C ARG A 191 15.65 0.04 -13.83
N LYS A 192 15.50 -0.68 -14.93
CA LYS A 192 14.21 -0.96 -15.57
C LYS A 192 14.17 -2.45 -15.88
N ASP A 193 13.02 -3.09 -15.71
CA ASP A 193 12.78 -4.46 -16.17
C ASP A 193 12.62 -4.52 -17.68
#